data_35cff9d0c7ac8775275b48b131d2f3b7
#
_entry.id   35cff9d0c7ac8775275b48b131d2f3b7
#
_cell.length_a   1.000
_cell.length_b   1.000
_cell.length_c   1.000
_cell.angle_alpha   90.00
_cell.angle_beta   90.00
_cell.angle_gamma   90.00
#
_symmetry.space_group_name_H-M   'P 1'
#
loop_
_entity.id
_entity.type
_entity.pdbx_description
1 polymer ?
#
loop_
_entity_poly.entity_id
_entity_poly.type
_entity_poly.pdbx_seq_one_letter_code
_entity_poly.pdbx_strand_id
1 'polypeptide(L)'
;MYLNILFSLLIQFFGYSAQDQPVFKGGQKSLVSFIDNNLIYPEFSRDNCLQGTIQVSFRLNLQGKIYESQVHKGFGIDLDMEALRVVRLTSGKWIVPANHDTLTSLVLPVNFSLRDFKCERRSKDEINAAINAYHARLGMTTAIFNFYDKKLDGSYDPADETRIMSLKLQLGYDEKFIGGLLKQAQRKLKQDDKEGACEDLQTIRRLGSDKSEILIEQNCK
;
A
#
# COMPACT_ATOMS: atom_id res chain seq x y z
N MET A 1 -35.35 -19.62 54.80
CA MET A 1 -34.04 -18.97 55.08
C MET A 1 -33.12 -19.28 53.92
N TYR A 2 -33.11 -18.39 52.91
CA TYR A 2 -32.33 -18.57 51.65
C TYR A 2 -31.01 -17.82 51.78
N LEU A 3 -29.92 -18.60 51.73
CA LEU A 3 -28.56 -18.06 51.79
C LEU A 3 -28.14 -17.66 50.34
N ASN A 4 -28.18 -16.38 50.03
CA ASN A 4 -27.68 -15.83 48.80
C ASN A 4 -26.11 -15.79 48.81
N ILE A 5 -25.51 -16.72 48.06
CA ILE A 5 -24.06 -16.67 47.78
C ILE A 5 -23.90 -15.74 46.60
N LEU A 6 -23.50 -14.51 46.88
CA LEU A 6 -22.98 -13.55 45.90
C LEU A 6 -21.59 -14.04 45.40
N PHE A 7 -21.58 -14.66 44.25
CA PHE A 7 -20.33 -14.98 43.54
C PHE A 7 -19.81 -13.70 42.89
N SER A 8 -18.93 -13.01 43.63
CA SER A 8 -18.21 -11.85 43.10
C SER A 8 -17.20 -12.31 42.08
N LEU A 9 -17.55 -12.19 40.77
CA LEU A 9 -16.66 -12.36 39.66
C LEU A 9 -15.67 -11.19 39.63
N LEU A 10 -14.50 -11.37 40.24
CA LEU A 10 -13.34 -10.51 40.07
C LEU A 10 -12.85 -10.70 38.60
N ILE A 11 -13.38 -9.90 37.68
CA ILE A 11 -12.81 -9.70 36.37
C ILE A 11 -11.49 -8.95 36.62
N GLN A 12 -10.39 -9.69 36.65
CA GLN A 12 -9.06 -9.10 36.54
C GLN A 12 -8.93 -8.51 35.13
N PHE A 13 -9.26 -7.24 34.99
CA PHE A 13 -8.79 -6.45 33.88
C PHE A 13 -7.26 -6.42 33.99
N PHE A 14 -6.59 -7.28 33.25
CA PHE A 14 -5.19 -7.06 32.92
C PHE A 14 -5.15 -5.70 32.21
N GLY A 15 -4.77 -4.68 32.98
CA GLY A 15 -4.60 -3.34 32.48
C GLY A 15 -3.46 -3.31 31.47
N TYR A 16 -3.80 -3.45 30.20
CA TYR A 16 -2.95 -2.90 29.16
C TYR A 16 -2.97 -1.39 29.35
N SER A 17 -1.90 -0.87 29.94
CA SER A 17 -1.72 0.56 30.09
C SER A 17 -1.76 1.20 28.70
N ALA A 18 -2.68 2.13 28.49
CA ALA A 18 -2.78 2.90 27.24
C ALA A 18 -1.48 3.70 26.93
N GLN A 19 -0.52 3.66 27.84
CA GLN A 19 0.77 4.34 27.78
C GLN A 19 1.85 3.55 27.00
N ASP A 20 1.59 2.27 26.67
CA ASP A 20 2.59 1.38 26.06
C ASP A 20 2.44 1.25 24.53
N GLN A 21 1.50 1.96 23.91
CA GLN A 21 1.29 1.90 22.48
C GLN A 21 1.85 3.14 21.75
N PRO A 22 2.42 2.97 20.55
CA PRO A 22 2.84 4.08 19.71
C PRO A 22 1.67 5.03 19.41
N VAL A 23 1.91 6.33 19.52
CA VAL A 23 0.91 7.37 19.29
C VAL A 23 1.41 8.34 18.22
N PHE A 24 0.55 8.71 17.27
CA PHE A 24 0.89 9.73 16.29
C PHE A 24 1.06 11.10 16.96
N LYS A 25 2.06 11.87 16.54
CA LYS A 25 2.31 13.23 17.07
C LYS A 25 1.07 14.10 16.90
N GLY A 26 0.51 14.60 18.01
CA GLY A 26 -0.75 15.32 18.05
C GLY A 26 -1.99 14.43 18.19
N GLY A 27 -1.82 13.10 18.37
CA GLY A 27 -2.89 12.16 18.67
C GLY A 27 -3.75 11.77 17.46
N GLN A 28 -4.84 11.05 17.75
CA GLN A 28 -5.71 10.44 16.72
C GLN A 28 -6.32 11.47 15.75
N LYS A 29 -6.74 12.64 16.25
CA LYS A 29 -7.33 13.69 15.39
C LYS A 29 -6.32 14.21 14.37
N SER A 30 -5.05 14.40 14.79
CA SER A 30 -3.98 14.85 13.92
C SER A 30 -3.62 13.78 12.88
N LEU A 31 -3.67 12.50 13.25
CA LEU A 31 -3.48 11.39 12.33
C LEU A 31 -4.55 11.39 11.22
N VAL A 32 -5.82 11.48 11.59
CA VAL A 32 -6.93 11.53 10.62
C VAL A 32 -6.76 12.72 9.69
N SER A 33 -6.54 13.93 10.24
CA SER A 33 -6.32 15.12 9.41
C SER A 33 -5.09 14.99 8.51
N PHE A 34 -4.02 14.35 8.98
CA PHE A 34 -2.83 14.11 8.18
C PHE A 34 -3.15 13.18 7.00
N ILE A 35 -3.85 12.06 7.25
CA ILE A 35 -4.27 11.13 6.19
C ILE A 35 -5.15 11.87 5.18
N ASP A 36 -6.22 12.55 5.61
CA ASP A 36 -7.17 13.24 4.74
C ASP A 36 -6.47 14.31 3.85
N ASN A 37 -5.53 15.07 4.42
CA ASN A 37 -4.82 16.11 3.69
C ASN A 37 -3.77 15.57 2.69
N ASN A 38 -3.33 14.34 2.84
CA ASN A 38 -2.31 13.73 1.98
C ASN A 38 -2.85 12.64 1.07
N LEU A 39 -4.11 12.22 1.26
CA LEU A 39 -4.76 11.20 0.46
C LEU A 39 -5.08 11.75 -0.93
N ILE A 40 -4.64 11.02 -1.96
CA ILE A 40 -4.94 11.31 -3.37
C ILE A 40 -5.87 10.20 -3.87
N TYR A 41 -7.09 10.57 -4.25
CA TYR A 41 -8.01 9.55 -4.75
C TYR A 41 -7.56 9.09 -6.14
N PRO A 42 -7.24 7.78 -6.34
CA PRO A 42 -6.79 7.27 -7.61
C PRO A 42 -7.86 7.41 -8.70
N GLU A 43 -7.42 7.75 -9.91
CA GLU A 43 -8.31 8.09 -11.02
C GLU A 43 -9.22 6.92 -11.40
N PHE A 44 -8.67 5.72 -11.55
CA PHE A 44 -9.46 4.54 -11.88
C PHE A 44 -10.56 4.27 -10.85
N SER A 45 -10.21 4.28 -9.56
CA SER A 45 -11.20 4.06 -8.48
C SER A 45 -12.23 5.17 -8.40
N ARG A 46 -11.83 6.44 -8.59
CA ARG A 46 -12.74 7.56 -8.62
C ARG A 46 -13.75 7.45 -9.77
N ASP A 47 -13.29 7.15 -10.99
CA ASP A 47 -14.11 7.10 -12.19
C ASP A 47 -15.05 5.88 -12.19
N ASN A 48 -14.69 4.84 -11.45
CA ASN A 48 -15.51 3.63 -11.26
C ASN A 48 -16.27 3.59 -9.93
N CYS A 49 -16.26 4.68 -9.16
CA CYS A 49 -16.97 4.79 -7.88
C CYS A 49 -16.56 3.71 -6.84
N LEU A 50 -15.32 3.28 -6.86
CA LEU A 50 -14.80 2.29 -5.92
C LEU A 50 -14.47 2.98 -4.59
N GLN A 51 -15.12 2.55 -3.51
CA GLN A 51 -15.04 3.15 -2.18
C GLN A 51 -14.87 2.05 -1.13
N GLY A 52 -14.30 2.39 0.01
CA GLY A 52 -14.21 1.49 1.15
C GLY A 52 -12.98 1.72 2.02
N THR A 53 -12.75 0.82 2.97
CA THR A 53 -11.65 0.92 3.92
C THR A 53 -10.57 -0.10 3.60
N ILE A 54 -9.37 0.40 3.38
CA ILE A 54 -8.15 -0.41 3.23
C ILE A 54 -7.44 -0.46 4.58
N GLN A 55 -7.03 -1.64 5.01
CA GLN A 55 -6.23 -1.83 6.21
C GLN A 55 -4.77 -2.03 5.83
N VAL A 56 -3.91 -1.16 6.33
CA VAL A 56 -2.46 -1.24 6.13
C VAL A 56 -1.81 -1.69 7.42
N SER A 57 -1.03 -2.76 7.39
CA SER A 57 -0.18 -3.18 8.48
C SER A 57 1.23 -2.62 8.30
N PHE A 58 1.87 -2.24 9.41
CA PHE A 58 3.24 -1.72 9.42
C PHE A 58 3.87 -1.92 10.80
N ARG A 59 5.20 -1.81 10.84
CA ARG A 59 5.99 -1.82 12.07
C ARG A 59 6.69 -0.49 12.28
N LEU A 60 6.97 -0.16 13.54
CA LEU A 60 7.68 1.04 13.94
C LEU A 60 8.99 0.70 14.63
N ASN A 61 10.06 1.37 14.25
CA ASN A 61 11.26 1.38 15.06
C ASN A 61 11.13 2.39 16.24
N LEU A 62 12.06 2.36 17.18
CA LEU A 62 12.04 3.25 18.37
C LEU A 62 12.15 4.75 18.02
N GLN A 63 12.58 5.10 16.81
CA GLN A 63 12.62 6.47 16.31
C GLN A 63 11.30 6.90 15.65
N GLY A 64 10.28 6.04 15.66
CA GLY A 64 8.96 6.31 15.07
C GLY A 64 8.95 6.24 13.54
N LYS A 65 9.96 5.63 12.91
CA LYS A 65 9.99 5.38 11.48
C LYS A 65 9.28 4.06 11.16
N ILE A 66 8.49 4.08 10.09
CA ILE A 66 7.85 2.89 9.54
C ILE A 66 8.88 2.03 8.80
N TYR A 67 8.77 0.74 8.99
CA TYR A 67 9.41 -0.29 8.19
C TYR A 67 8.45 -1.49 8.04
N GLU A 68 8.65 -2.32 7.01
CA GLU A 68 7.80 -3.49 6.73
C GLU A 68 6.30 -3.13 6.66
N SER A 69 5.94 -2.28 5.74
CA SER A 69 4.54 -1.93 5.51
C SER A 69 3.92 -2.73 4.37
N GLN A 70 2.68 -3.19 4.55
CA GLN A 70 1.93 -3.94 3.54
C GLN A 70 0.41 -3.75 3.67
N VAL A 71 -0.32 -4.01 2.61
CA VAL A 71 -1.78 -4.08 2.67
C VAL A 71 -2.20 -5.35 3.42
N HIS A 72 -2.89 -5.18 4.55
CA HIS A 72 -3.42 -6.28 5.35
C HIS A 72 -4.79 -6.74 4.82
N LYS A 73 -5.64 -5.79 4.44
CA LYS A 73 -6.95 -6.04 3.83
C LYS A 73 -7.29 -4.92 2.85
N GLY A 74 -7.56 -5.28 1.61
CA GLY A 74 -7.87 -4.35 0.54
C GLY A 74 -8.72 -4.99 -0.56
N PHE A 75 -8.78 -4.34 -1.71
CA PHE A 75 -9.51 -4.79 -2.88
C PHE A 75 -8.60 -5.32 -4.00
N GLY A 76 -7.27 -5.21 -3.85
CA GLY A 76 -6.31 -5.58 -4.90
C GLY A 76 -6.32 -4.61 -6.07
N ILE A 77 -6.63 -3.33 -5.84
CA ILE A 77 -6.71 -2.26 -6.84
C ILE A 77 -5.87 -1.05 -6.42
N ASP A 78 -5.94 0.04 -7.19
CA ASP A 78 -5.15 1.26 -6.96
C ASP A 78 -5.41 1.95 -5.60
N LEU A 79 -6.57 1.75 -4.97
CA LEU A 79 -6.84 2.21 -3.59
C LEU A 79 -5.85 1.62 -2.58
N ASP A 80 -5.45 0.36 -2.78
CA ASP A 80 -4.54 -0.35 -1.88
C ASP A 80 -3.16 0.30 -1.88
N MET A 81 -2.67 0.66 -3.08
CA MET A 81 -1.38 1.34 -3.24
C MET A 81 -1.38 2.75 -2.66
N GLU A 82 -2.48 3.48 -2.82
CA GLU A 82 -2.61 4.81 -2.23
C GLU A 82 -2.71 4.76 -0.70
N ALA A 83 -3.45 3.80 -0.14
CA ALA A 83 -3.50 3.58 1.30
C ALA A 83 -2.10 3.30 1.86
N LEU A 84 -1.35 2.43 1.20
CA LEU A 84 0.02 2.09 1.58
C LEU A 84 0.93 3.34 1.53
N ARG A 85 0.83 4.14 0.45
CA ARG A 85 1.59 5.38 0.29
C ARG A 85 1.31 6.38 1.41
N VAL A 86 0.03 6.67 1.69
CA VAL A 86 -0.32 7.69 2.70
C VAL A 86 0.05 7.26 4.11
N VAL A 87 -0.01 5.96 4.43
CA VAL A 87 0.47 5.42 5.71
C VAL A 87 1.98 5.59 5.82
N ARG A 88 2.76 5.27 4.77
CA ARG A 88 4.22 5.47 4.74
C ARG A 88 4.63 6.93 4.98
N LEU A 89 3.84 7.90 4.53
CA LEU A 89 4.09 9.34 4.80
C LEU A 89 3.96 9.70 6.28
N THR A 90 3.39 8.84 7.13
CA THR A 90 3.37 9.03 8.59
C THR A 90 4.70 8.65 9.26
N SER A 91 5.66 8.08 8.53
CA SER A 91 6.98 7.68 9.02
C SER A 91 7.70 8.86 9.70
N GLY A 92 8.29 8.60 10.89
CA GLY A 92 8.95 9.63 11.70
C GLY A 92 8.00 10.58 12.46
N LYS A 93 6.68 10.39 12.34
CA LYS A 93 5.67 11.21 13.02
C LYS A 93 5.02 10.48 14.22
N TRP A 94 5.57 9.33 14.62
CA TRP A 94 5.09 8.54 15.74
C TRP A 94 5.96 8.77 16.98
N ILE A 95 5.30 8.83 18.15
CA ILE A 95 5.93 8.78 19.46
C ILE A 95 5.85 7.32 19.90
N VAL A 96 7.00 6.68 20.02
CA VAL A 96 7.11 5.26 20.34
C VAL A 96 7.69 5.10 21.75
N PRO A 97 7.02 4.37 22.65
CA PRO A 97 7.54 4.08 23.98
C PRO A 97 8.86 3.30 23.92
N ALA A 98 9.75 3.52 24.90
CA ALA A 98 11.05 2.88 24.92
C ALA A 98 10.99 1.34 25.07
N ASN A 99 9.91 0.83 25.68
CA ASN A 99 9.62 -0.59 25.84
C ASN A 99 8.80 -1.20 24.70
N HIS A 100 8.56 -0.45 23.62
CA HIS A 100 7.81 -0.96 22.47
C HIS A 100 8.56 -2.11 21.79
N ASP A 101 7.85 -3.24 21.60
CA ASP A 101 8.35 -4.32 20.76
C ASP A 101 8.25 -3.93 19.29
N THR A 102 9.39 -3.66 18.67
CA THR A 102 9.47 -3.24 17.27
C THR A 102 8.99 -4.30 16.27
N LEU A 103 8.86 -5.57 16.68
CA LEU A 103 8.30 -6.65 15.87
C LEU A 103 6.76 -6.63 15.85
N THR A 104 6.14 -5.87 16.75
CA THR A 104 4.67 -5.74 16.81
C THR A 104 4.14 -5.04 15.56
N SER A 105 3.23 -5.71 14.85
CA SER A 105 2.53 -5.14 13.69
C SER A 105 1.35 -4.29 14.14
N LEU A 106 1.31 -3.05 13.67
CA LEU A 106 0.20 -2.12 13.84
C LEU A 106 -0.68 -2.14 12.59
N VAL A 107 -1.98 -1.88 12.75
CA VAL A 107 -2.91 -1.79 11.60
C VAL A 107 -3.60 -0.43 11.60
N LEU A 108 -3.50 0.28 10.48
CA LEU A 108 -4.16 1.57 10.28
C LEU A 108 -5.22 1.45 9.17
N PRO A 109 -6.51 1.72 9.46
CA PRO A 109 -7.55 1.79 8.44
C PRO A 109 -7.48 3.14 7.72
N VAL A 110 -7.46 3.11 6.38
CA VAL A 110 -7.58 4.27 5.50
C VAL A 110 -8.91 4.17 4.77
N ASN A 111 -9.78 5.16 4.97
CA ASN A 111 -11.12 5.16 4.39
C ASN A 111 -11.17 6.02 3.13
N PHE A 112 -11.66 5.43 2.03
CA PHE A 112 -11.90 6.10 0.75
C PHE A 112 -13.40 6.32 0.57
N SER A 113 -13.81 7.58 0.42
CA SER A 113 -15.21 7.98 0.27
C SER A 113 -15.36 9.07 -0.79
N LEU A 114 -16.35 8.92 -1.65
CA LEU A 114 -16.68 9.84 -2.77
C LEU A 114 -18.01 10.55 -2.50
N ARG A 115 -18.05 11.40 -1.46
CA ARG A 115 -19.31 12.07 -1.04
C ARG A 115 -19.86 13.04 -2.09
N ASP A 116 -18.99 13.70 -2.85
CA ASP A 116 -19.34 14.74 -3.81
C ASP A 116 -19.45 14.22 -5.27
N PHE A 117 -19.31 12.91 -5.45
CA PHE A 117 -19.41 12.26 -6.75
C PHE A 117 -20.78 11.58 -6.90
N LYS A 118 -21.36 11.62 -8.10
CA LYS A 118 -22.66 10.99 -8.41
C LYS A 118 -22.54 9.46 -8.49
N CYS A 119 -22.03 8.84 -7.42
CA CYS A 119 -21.79 7.41 -7.35
C CYS A 119 -23.04 6.58 -6.99
N GLU A 120 -24.14 7.21 -6.56
CA GLU A 120 -25.39 6.55 -6.18
C GLU A 120 -26.04 5.77 -7.34
N ARG A 121 -25.66 6.09 -8.59
CA ARG A 121 -26.19 5.43 -9.80
C ARG A 121 -25.41 4.17 -10.20
N ARG A 122 -24.27 3.92 -9.60
CA ARG A 122 -23.46 2.73 -9.91
C ARG A 122 -24.01 1.51 -9.19
N SER A 123 -24.36 0.50 -9.94
CA SER A 123 -24.79 -0.79 -9.39
C SER A 123 -23.59 -1.57 -8.83
N LYS A 124 -23.88 -2.52 -7.94
CA LYS A 124 -22.84 -3.46 -7.42
C LYS A 124 -22.19 -4.26 -8.54
N ASP A 125 -22.95 -4.61 -9.58
CA ASP A 125 -22.44 -5.39 -10.70
C ASP A 125 -21.45 -4.60 -11.56
N GLU A 126 -21.72 -3.30 -11.79
CA GLU A 126 -20.78 -2.40 -12.47
C GLU A 126 -19.49 -2.21 -11.67
N ILE A 127 -19.59 -2.08 -10.34
CA ILE A 127 -18.43 -1.98 -9.43
C ILE A 127 -17.60 -3.26 -9.51
N ASN A 128 -18.24 -4.42 -9.40
CA ASN A 128 -17.56 -5.72 -9.49
C ASN A 128 -16.92 -5.94 -10.86
N ALA A 129 -17.59 -5.53 -11.94
CA ALA A 129 -17.04 -5.60 -13.29
C ALA A 129 -15.78 -4.72 -13.44
N ALA A 130 -15.78 -3.51 -12.87
CA ALA A 130 -14.61 -2.64 -12.85
C ALA A 130 -13.43 -3.27 -12.07
N ILE A 131 -13.69 -3.83 -10.89
CA ILE A 131 -12.66 -4.53 -10.10
C ILE A 131 -12.09 -5.72 -10.89
N ASN A 132 -12.93 -6.52 -11.52
CA ASN A 132 -12.49 -7.67 -12.33
C ASN A 132 -11.68 -7.21 -13.54
N ALA A 133 -12.05 -6.12 -14.21
CA ALA A 133 -11.28 -5.55 -15.31
C ALA A 133 -9.88 -5.07 -14.85
N TYR A 134 -9.81 -4.46 -13.67
CA TYR A 134 -8.53 -4.09 -13.05
C TYR A 134 -7.66 -5.30 -12.78
N HIS A 135 -8.21 -6.36 -12.19
CA HIS A 135 -7.48 -7.60 -11.93
C HIS A 135 -7.02 -8.30 -13.22
N ALA A 136 -7.84 -8.29 -14.27
CA ALA A 136 -7.43 -8.80 -15.58
C ALA A 136 -6.22 -8.04 -16.14
N ARG A 137 -6.21 -6.70 -16.02
CA ARG A 137 -5.07 -5.87 -16.39
C ARG A 137 -3.83 -6.20 -15.56
N LEU A 138 -3.98 -6.39 -14.24
CA LEU A 138 -2.88 -6.83 -13.36
C LEU A 138 -2.33 -8.20 -13.78
N GLY A 139 -3.20 -9.13 -14.19
CA GLY A 139 -2.78 -10.44 -14.71
C GLY A 139 -1.88 -10.31 -15.95
N MET A 140 -2.23 -9.43 -16.89
CA MET A 140 -1.39 -9.12 -18.06
C MET A 140 -0.05 -8.48 -17.63
N THR A 141 -0.06 -7.56 -16.68
CA THR A 141 1.16 -6.96 -16.11
C THR A 141 2.05 -8.02 -15.46
N THR A 142 1.45 -8.93 -14.71
CA THR A 142 2.18 -10.06 -14.09
C THR A 142 2.83 -10.96 -15.12
N ALA A 143 2.19 -11.21 -16.27
CA ALA A 143 2.78 -11.98 -17.35
C ALA A 143 4.04 -11.29 -17.92
N ILE A 144 4.00 -9.95 -18.06
CA ILE A 144 5.17 -9.16 -18.49
C ILE A 144 6.29 -9.30 -17.44
N PHE A 145 5.96 -9.13 -16.16
CA PHE A 145 6.93 -9.22 -15.06
C PHE A 145 7.62 -10.59 -15.03
N ASN A 146 6.82 -11.67 -15.10
CA ASN A 146 7.35 -13.03 -15.08
C ASN A 146 8.28 -13.32 -16.28
N PHE A 147 7.99 -12.73 -17.45
CA PHE A 147 8.86 -12.86 -18.61
C PHE A 147 10.22 -12.17 -18.37
N TYR A 148 10.22 -10.93 -17.89
CA TYR A 148 11.47 -10.20 -17.66
C TYR A 148 12.24 -10.74 -16.46
N ASP A 149 11.58 -11.23 -15.41
CA ASP A 149 12.23 -11.92 -14.30
C ASP A 149 12.99 -13.18 -14.81
N LYS A 150 12.34 -14.00 -15.66
CA LYS A 150 12.98 -15.15 -16.33
C LYS A 150 14.07 -14.74 -17.32
N LYS A 151 13.95 -13.58 -17.96
CA LYS A 151 14.97 -13.08 -18.88
C LYS A 151 16.26 -12.70 -18.13
N LEU A 152 16.14 -12.20 -16.89
CA LEU A 152 17.27 -11.87 -16.04
C LEU A 152 18.05 -13.13 -15.59
N ASP A 153 17.37 -14.24 -15.34
CA ASP A 153 18.01 -15.50 -14.92
C ASP A 153 18.33 -16.46 -16.11
N GLY A 154 18.00 -16.05 -17.35
CA GLY A 154 18.28 -16.80 -18.57
C GLY A 154 17.30 -17.95 -18.83
N SER A 155 16.20 -18.08 -18.10
CA SER A 155 15.21 -19.18 -18.22
C SER A 155 13.97 -18.83 -19.07
N TYR A 156 13.99 -17.68 -19.78
CA TYR A 156 12.88 -17.24 -20.61
C TYR A 156 12.79 -17.97 -21.95
N ASP A 157 11.58 -18.01 -22.55
CA ASP A 157 11.37 -18.48 -23.92
C ASP A 157 11.42 -17.27 -24.88
N PRO A 158 12.40 -17.22 -25.81
CA PRO A 158 12.47 -16.17 -26.85
C PRO A 158 11.22 -16.05 -27.71
N ALA A 159 10.46 -17.14 -27.90
CA ALA A 159 9.24 -17.14 -28.71
C ALA A 159 8.13 -16.24 -28.08
N ASP A 160 8.16 -16.02 -26.77
CA ASP A 160 7.21 -15.16 -26.08
C ASP A 160 7.52 -13.65 -26.24
N GLU A 161 8.71 -13.26 -26.68
CA GLU A 161 9.16 -11.86 -26.65
C GLU A 161 8.24 -10.93 -27.43
N THR A 162 7.82 -11.32 -28.64
CA THR A 162 6.92 -10.52 -29.48
C THR A 162 5.56 -10.30 -28.80
N ARG A 163 5.03 -11.33 -28.16
CA ARG A 163 3.76 -11.26 -27.42
C ARG A 163 3.86 -10.33 -26.20
N ILE A 164 4.95 -10.43 -25.46
CA ILE A 164 5.20 -9.57 -24.30
C ILE A 164 5.37 -8.10 -24.70
N MET A 165 6.09 -7.82 -25.78
CA MET A 165 6.19 -6.46 -26.33
C MET A 165 4.83 -5.90 -26.75
N SER A 166 3.98 -6.70 -27.39
CA SER A 166 2.62 -6.31 -27.74
C SER A 166 1.78 -5.99 -26.48
N LEU A 167 1.86 -6.81 -25.43
CA LEU A 167 1.18 -6.54 -24.16
C LEU A 167 1.67 -5.26 -23.50
N LYS A 168 2.97 -4.97 -23.52
CA LYS A 168 3.53 -3.71 -22.98
C LYS A 168 2.93 -2.51 -23.70
N LEU A 169 2.87 -2.53 -25.02
CA LEU A 169 2.28 -1.46 -25.82
C LEU A 169 0.77 -1.29 -25.53
N GLN A 170 0.02 -2.39 -25.48
CA GLN A 170 -1.41 -2.39 -25.17
C GLN A 170 -1.70 -1.80 -23.80
N LEU A 171 -0.84 -2.06 -22.80
CA LEU A 171 -0.98 -1.55 -21.45
C LEU A 171 -0.40 -0.13 -21.26
N GLY A 172 0.23 0.44 -22.30
CA GLY A 172 0.82 1.77 -22.25
C GLY A 172 2.13 1.85 -21.44
N TYR A 173 2.85 0.73 -21.31
CA TYR A 173 4.15 0.68 -20.63
C TYR A 173 5.28 1.09 -21.58
N ASP A 174 5.16 2.30 -22.10
CA ASP A 174 6.14 2.93 -22.99
C ASP A 174 7.25 3.69 -22.22
N GLU A 175 8.16 4.29 -22.95
CA GLU A 175 9.26 5.09 -22.40
C GLU A 175 8.79 6.29 -21.56
N LYS A 176 7.64 6.88 -21.90
CA LYS A 176 7.05 7.99 -21.15
C LYS A 176 6.53 7.50 -19.78
N PHE A 177 5.87 6.34 -19.75
CA PHE A 177 5.42 5.70 -18.51
C PHE A 177 6.63 5.38 -17.62
N ILE A 178 7.66 4.72 -18.17
CA ILE A 178 8.88 4.36 -17.42
C ILE A 178 9.57 5.62 -16.87
N GLY A 179 9.70 6.67 -17.69
CA GLY A 179 10.28 7.95 -17.22
C GLY A 179 9.45 8.65 -16.14
N GLY A 180 8.13 8.53 -16.20
CA GLY A 180 7.20 9.00 -15.17
C GLY A 180 7.39 8.26 -13.83
N LEU A 181 7.44 6.94 -13.90
CA LEU A 181 7.62 6.07 -12.74
C LEU A 181 9.00 6.28 -12.08
N LEU A 182 10.06 6.47 -12.88
CA LEU A 182 11.38 6.80 -12.36
C LEU A 182 11.40 8.12 -11.58
N LYS A 183 10.74 9.16 -12.11
CA LYS A 183 10.58 10.44 -11.40
C LYS A 183 9.76 10.29 -10.10
N GLN A 184 8.78 9.41 -10.10
CA GLN A 184 7.98 9.10 -8.91
C GLN A 184 8.85 8.42 -7.85
N ALA A 185 9.63 7.40 -8.21
CA ALA A 185 10.56 6.74 -7.30
C ALA A 185 11.56 7.74 -6.68
N GLN A 186 12.15 8.62 -7.49
CA GLN A 186 13.06 9.66 -7.01
C GLN A 186 12.39 10.63 -6.02
N ARG A 187 11.11 10.97 -6.23
CA ARG A 187 10.35 11.79 -5.26
C ARG A 187 10.10 11.05 -3.95
N LYS A 188 9.75 9.76 -4.01
CA LYS A 188 9.56 8.91 -2.83
C LYS A 188 10.85 8.80 -2.01
N LEU A 189 12.01 8.62 -2.65
CA LEU A 189 13.32 8.64 -1.98
C LEU A 189 13.57 9.97 -1.23
N LYS A 190 13.24 11.10 -1.83
CA LYS A 190 13.36 12.43 -1.17
C LYS A 190 12.40 12.58 0.02
N GLN A 191 11.31 11.82 0.06
CA GLN A 191 10.33 11.80 1.15
C GLN A 191 10.64 10.75 2.22
N ASP A 192 11.79 10.05 2.14
CA ASP A 192 12.19 8.93 3.00
C ASP A 192 11.26 7.70 2.89
N ASP A 193 10.44 7.62 1.83
CA ASP A 193 9.64 6.45 1.48
C ASP A 193 10.47 5.48 0.61
N LYS A 194 11.41 4.80 1.26
CA LYS A 194 12.31 3.84 0.57
C LYS A 194 11.57 2.63 0.03
N GLU A 195 10.61 2.09 0.79
CA GLU A 195 9.82 0.93 0.37
C GLU A 195 9.06 1.24 -0.93
N GLY A 196 8.29 2.32 -0.95
CA GLY A 196 7.55 2.72 -2.13
C GLY A 196 8.42 3.10 -3.32
N ALA A 197 9.60 3.68 -3.07
CA ALA A 197 10.56 3.94 -4.14
C ALA A 197 11.10 2.65 -4.74
N CYS A 198 11.44 1.66 -3.91
CA CYS A 198 11.94 0.37 -4.36
C CYS A 198 10.90 -0.43 -5.13
N GLU A 199 9.62 -0.35 -4.76
CA GLU A 199 8.51 -0.94 -5.53
C GLU A 199 8.44 -0.34 -6.94
N ASP A 200 8.51 0.99 -7.08
CA ASP A 200 8.51 1.66 -8.38
C ASP A 200 9.75 1.27 -9.22
N LEU A 201 10.94 1.26 -8.61
CA LEU A 201 12.19 0.90 -9.28
C LEU A 201 12.21 -0.56 -9.74
N GLN A 202 11.75 -1.49 -8.90
CA GLN A 202 11.59 -2.89 -9.26
C GLN A 202 10.58 -3.08 -10.40
N THR A 203 9.49 -2.30 -10.39
CA THR A 203 8.50 -2.30 -11.47
C THR A 203 9.14 -1.89 -12.79
N ILE A 204 9.99 -0.86 -12.82
CA ILE A 204 10.73 -0.43 -14.01
C ILE A 204 11.60 -1.58 -14.56
N ARG A 205 12.36 -2.25 -13.70
CA ARG A 205 13.20 -3.39 -14.07
C ARG A 205 12.36 -4.54 -14.63
N ARG A 206 11.27 -4.88 -13.97
CA ARG A 206 10.35 -5.94 -14.35
C ARG A 206 9.50 -5.61 -15.60
N LEU A 207 9.52 -4.35 -16.05
CA LEU A 207 9.06 -3.92 -17.36
C LEU A 207 10.16 -4.00 -18.43
N GLY A 208 11.34 -4.51 -18.09
CA GLY A 208 12.46 -4.72 -19.01
C GLY A 208 13.26 -3.45 -19.31
N SER A 209 13.30 -2.50 -18.39
CA SER A 209 14.14 -1.30 -18.51
C SER A 209 15.26 -1.31 -17.46
N ASP A 210 16.47 -1.00 -17.87
CA ASP A 210 17.67 -0.91 -17.03
C ASP A 210 17.82 0.45 -16.32
N LYS A 211 16.94 1.40 -16.61
CA LYS A 211 17.01 2.79 -16.08
C LYS A 211 16.94 2.89 -14.56
N SER A 212 16.50 1.84 -13.88
CA SER A 212 16.38 1.80 -12.41
C SER A 212 17.55 1.13 -11.69
N GLU A 213 18.43 0.41 -12.40
CA GLU A 213 19.43 -0.49 -11.80
C GLU A 213 20.32 0.21 -10.77
N ILE A 214 20.91 1.35 -11.12
CA ILE A 214 21.78 2.11 -10.23
C ILE A 214 21.05 2.52 -8.94
N LEU A 215 19.80 2.96 -9.06
CA LEU A 215 19.02 3.38 -7.89
C LEU A 215 18.59 2.19 -7.03
N ILE A 216 18.32 1.03 -7.63
CA ILE A 216 18.03 -0.22 -6.91
C ILE A 216 19.25 -0.62 -6.08
N GLU A 217 20.44 -0.65 -6.66
CA GLU A 217 21.69 -1.01 -5.97
C GLU A 217 21.99 -0.09 -4.79
N GLN A 218 21.71 1.19 -4.94
CA GLN A 218 21.98 2.21 -3.91
C GLN A 218 20.96 2.22 -2.76
N ASN A 219 19.69 1.89 -3.02
CA ASN A 219 18.60 2.17 -2.09
C ASN A 219 17.80 0.94 -1.66
N CYS A 220 17.80 -0.15 -2.43
CA CYS A 220 16.88 -1.29 -2.26
C CYS A 220 17.61 -2.55 -1.76
N LYS A 221 18.26 -2.42 -0.61
CA LYS A 221 18.95 -3.54 0.08
C LYS A 221 18.11 -4.05 1.22
#